data_4d36e1705af82fe963351b7861725a7e
#
_entry.id   4d36e1705af82fe963351b7861725a7e
#
_cell.length_a   1.000
_cell.length_b   1.000
_cell.length_c   1.000
_cell.angle_alpha   90.00
_cell.angle_beta   90.00
_cell.angle_gamma   90.00
#
_symmetry.space_group_name_H-M   'P 1'
#
loop_
_entity.id
_entity.type
_entity.pdbx_description
1 polymer ?
#
loop_
_entity_poly.entity_id
_entity_poly.type
_entity_poly.pdbx_seq_one_letter_code
_entity_poly.pdbx_strand_id
1 'polypeptide(L)'
;MFLEIINIKSNDITRENANMNADTPAGMMMKFASETTKPFVDDYLLSEEVLDAVSQNYLHIHDKDYYPTKSLTCVQHPLDRILTYGFSAGHGESRPAKRIETASILGCISLETAQNEMHGGQAIPAFDFYLAPYVRNSFIEEVKNLEELNGEDYSHLYRKELTDYLQQPLDGLTGEQRIIQHAVNKTVAACISPWKLHPQHEHDTLARRQPGVFSSINYGTDTSAEGRCIIRELLKSTYQGVGNGETAIFPIQIWKKKRGVSYLPKTATTTSTNLPARSPHAVSSRTS
;
A
#
# COMPACT_ATOMS: atom_id res chain seq x y z
N MET A 1 36.74 6.58 11.84
CA MET A 1 35.40 5.96 11.79
C MET A 1 34.39 6.57 12.76
N PHE A 2 34.48 6.40 14.10
CA PHE A 2 33.45 6.92 15.03
C PHE A 2 33.27 8.46 14.95
N LEU A 3 34.35 9.21 15.00
CA LEU A 3 34.30 10.66 14.87
C LEU A 3 33.85 11.13 13.47
N GLU A 4 34.10 10.35 12.46
CA GLU A 4 33.63 10.63 11.10
C GLU A 4 32.12 10.46 11.01
N ILE A 5 31.54 9.42 11.65
CA ILE A 5 30.10 9.20 11.69
C ILE A 5 29.38 10.34 12.40
N ILE A 6 29.91 10.82 13.53
CA ILE A 6 29.32 11.92 14.32
C ILE A 6 29.45 13.26 13.60
N ASN A 7 30.54 13.49 12.86
CA ASN A 7 30.82 14.75 12.20
C ASN A 7 30.30 14.84 10.74
N ILE A 8 29.56 13.84 10.26
CA ILE A 8 28.98 13.90 8.92
C ILE A 8 27.87 14.95 8.90
N LYS A 9 28.06 15.98 8.08
CA LYS A 9 27.01 16.96 7.81
C LYS A 9 25.88 16.30 7.03
N SER A 10 24.65 16.58 7.42
CA SER A 10 23.39 16.02 6.87
C SER A 10 23.20 16.16 5.36
N ASN A 11 24.01 16.98 4.69
CA ASN A 11 23.86 17.28 3.26
C ASN A 11 24.86 16.56 2.35
N ASP A 12 25.56 15.55 2.84
CA ASP A 12 26.45 14.75 1.99
C ASP A 12 25.68 13.62 1.29
N ILE A 13 25.12 13.94 0.14
CA ILE A 13 24.34 13.03 -0.73
C ILE A 13 25.08 11.71 -1.04
N THR A 14 26.41 11.71 -1.03
CA THR A 14 27.22 10.49 -1.29
C THR A 14 27.20 9.53 -0.11
N ARG A 15 26.75 9.97 1.04
CA ARG A 15 26.74 9.21 2.31
C ARG A 15 25.34 9.03 2.90
N GLU A 16 24.33 9.61 2.27
CA GLU A 16 22.94 9.39 2.67
C GLU A 16 22.48 7.99 2.29
N ASN A 17 21.83 7.34 3.26
CA ASN A 17 21.04 6.14 3.01
C ASN A 17 19.56 6.56 3.02
N ALA A 18 18.83 6.28 1.95
CA ALA A 18 17.42 6.62 1.83
C ALA A 18 16.54 6.02 2.95
N ASN A 19 17.01 4.97 3.61
CA ASN A 19 16.31 4.27 4.68
C ASN A 19 16.54 4.85 6.08
N MET A 20 17.40 5.87 6.24
CA MET A 20 17.65 6.45 7.57
C MET A 20 17.95 7.95 7.49
N ASN A 21 17.44 8.67 8.48
CA ASN A 21 17.80 10.08 8.70
C ASN A 21 18.82 10.18 9.84
N ALA A 22 20.08 10.42 9.49
CA ALA A 22 21.18 10.50 10.44
C ALA A 22 21.13 11.73 11.37
N ASP A 23 20.24 12.70 11.13
CA ASP A 23 20.07 13.89 11.96
C ASP A 23 19.28 13.61 13.24
N THR A 24 18.68 12.41 13.36
CA THR A 24 17.97 12.00 14.55
C THR A 24 18.81 11.05 15.40
N PRO A 25 18.62 11.01 16.74
CA PRO A 25 19.34 10.05 17.59
C PRO A 25 19.21 8.59 17.15
N ALA A 26 18.00 8.17 16.77
CA ALA A 26 17.75 6.82 16.27
C ALA A 26 18.45 6.58 14.93
N GLY A 27 18.35 7.53 13.99
CA GLY A 27 19.04 7.46 12.70
C GLY A 27 20.56 7.43 12.84
N MET A 28 21.12 8.19 13.80
CA MET A 28 22.54 8.14 14.10
C MET A 28 22.97 6.76 14.63
N MET A 29 22.18 6.14 15.51
CA MET A 29 22.43 4.79 16.00
C MET A 29 22.36 3.77 14.87
N MET A 30 21.38 3.87 13.98
CA MET A 30 21.25 3.02 12.80
C MET A 30 22.45 3.19 11.86
N LYS A 31 22.88 4.43 11.60
CA LYS A 31 24.05 4.72 10.80
C LYS A 31 25.33 4.13 11.41
N PHE A 32 25.47 4.28 12.72
CA PHE A 32 26.59 3.68 13.43
C PHE A 32 26.60 2.15 13.27
N ALA A 33 25.44 1.50 13.46
CA ALA A 33 25.31 0.07 13.25
C ALA A 33 25.66 -0.33 11.80
N SER A 34 25.11 0.38 10.79
CA SER A 34 25.41 0.14 9.39
C SER A 34 26.90 0.24 9.07
N GLU A 35 27.56 1.35 9.45
CA GLU A 35 28.97 1.58 9.14
C GLU A 35 29.93 0.65 9.90
N THR A 36 29.52 0.10 11.04
CA THR A 36 30.32 -0.90 11.76
C THR A 36 30.09 -2.34 11.22
N THR A 37 28.88 -2.62 10.72
CA THR A 37 28.55 -3.94 10.22
C THR A 37 29.19 -4.23 8.85
N LYS A 38 29.30 -3.23 7.97
CA LYS A 38 29.93 -3.42 6.65
C LYS A 38 31.35 -3.99 6.72
N PRO A 39 32.29 -3.40 7.48
CA PRO A 39 33.62 -4.01 7.66
C PRO A 39 33.57 -5.40 8.29
N PHE A 40 32.66 -5.62 9.26
CA PHE A 40 32.50 -6.96 9.86
C PHE A 40 32.09 -7.99 8.79
N VAL A 41 31.22 -7.65 7.87
CA VAL A 41 30.86 -8.56 6.77
C VAL A 41 32.07 -8.85 5.88
N ASP A 42 32.85 -7.84 5.55
CA ASP A 42 34.06 -7.98 4.73
C ASP A 42 35.09 -8.86 5.44
N ASP A 43 35.37 -8.61 6.70
CA ASP A 43 36.43 -9.27 7.45
C ASP A 43 36.12 -10.72 7.85
N TYR A 44 34.82 -11.04 8.06
CA TYR A 44 34.44 -12.32 8.71
C TYR A 44 33.43 -13.17 7.91
N LEU A 45 32.70 -12.62 6.96
CA LEU A 45 31.62 -13.33 6.30
C LEU A 45 31.81 -13.56 4.81
N LEU A 46 32.63 -12.77 4.14
CA LEU A 46 32.93 -12.90 2.72
C LEU A 46 34.27 -13.64 2.50
N SER A 47 34.34 -14.43 1.42
CA SER A 47 35.59 -15.04 1.00
C SER A 47 36.50 -14.01 0.33
N GLU A 48 37.81 -14.24 0.36
CA GLU A 48 38.83 -13.38 -0.33
C GLU A 48 38.48 -13.18 -1.81
N GLU A 49 37.97 -14.22 -2.45
CA GLU A 49 37.57 -14.19 -3.86
C GLU A 49 36.41 -13.23 -4.13
N VAL A 50 35.40 -13.23 -3.22
CA VAL A 50 34.27 -12.29 -3.30
C VAL A 50 34.73 -10.88 -3.00
N LEU A 51 35.58 -10.68 -2.00
CA LEU A 51 36.16 -9.38 -1.67
C LEU A 51 36.96 -8.79 -2.84
N ASP A 52 37.76 -9.60 -3.52
CA ASP A 52 38.50 -9.16 -4.69
C ASP A 52 37.54 -8.73 -5.82
N ALA A 53 36.52 -9.52 -6.10
CA ALA A 53 35.51 -9.19 -7.10
C ALA A 53 34.75 -7.89 -6.76
N VAL A 54 34.46 -7.65 -5.48
CA VAL A 54 33.82 -6.40 -5.01
C VAL A 54 34.78 -5.22 -5.16
N SER A 55 36.05 -5.40 -4.79
CA SER A 55 37.07 -4.35 -4.87
C SER A 55 37.36 -3.90 -6.31
N GLN A 56 37.28 -4.84 -7.26
CA GLN A 56 37.41 -4.58 -8.68
C GLN A 56 36.14 -4.16 -9.39
N ASN A 57 35.02 -3.94 -8.65
CA ASN A 57 33.70 -3.57 -9.17
C ASN A 57 33.05 -4.59 -10.13
N TYR A 58 33.46 -5.87 -10.07
CA TYR A 58 32.78 -6.95 -10.79
C TYR A 58 31.50 -7.39 -10.09
N LEU A 59 31.43 -7.20 -8.77
CA LEU A 59 30.29 -7.54 -7.92
C LEU A 59 29.95 -6.37 -7.00
N HIS A 60 28.64 -6.12 -6.81
CA HIS A 60 28.14 -5.21 -5.81
C HIS A 60 27.20 -5.96 -4.84
N ILE A 61 27.46 -5.84 -3.54
CA ILE A 61 26.57 -6.37 -2.50
C ILE A 61 25.69 -5.23 -1.98
N HIS A 62 24.44 -5.26 -2.40
CA HIS A 62 23.44 -4.28 -1.97
C HIS A 62 23.08 -4.51 -0.49
N ASP A 63 22.89 -3.42 0.26
CA ASP A 63 22.52 -3.46 1.69
C ASP A 63 23.39 -4.40 2.53
N LYS A 64 24.71 -4.36 2.31
CA LYS A 64 25.69 -5.23 2.93
C LYS A 64 25.64 -5.22 4.48
N ASP A 65 25.23 -4.11 5.05
CA ASP A 65 25.02 -3.93 6.50
C ASP A 65 23.90 -4.81 7.07
N TYR A 66 22.91 -5.16 6.25
CA TYR A 66 21.84 -6.08 6.65
C TYR A 66 22.18 -7.57 6.46
N TYR A 67 23.26 -7.89 5.75
CA TYR A 67 23.63 -9.27 5.45
C TYR A 67 23.71 -10.20 6.69
N PRO A 68 24.29 -9.80 7.82
CA PRO A 68 24.35 -10.65 9.01
C PRO A 68 23.00 -10.87 9.66
N THR A 69 22.03 -9.98 9.47
CA THR A 69 20.71 -10.05 10.09
C THR A 69 19.82 -11.10 9.44
N LYS A 70 20.16 -11.53 8.20
CA LYS A 70 19.34 -12.45 7.38
C LYS A 70 17.93 -11.94 7.13
N SER A 71 17.70 -10.63 7.23
CA SER A 71 16.42 -10.02 6.91
C SER A 71 16.11 -10.12 5.42
N LEU A 72 14.83 -10.09 5.07
CA LEU A 72 14.38 -10.05 3.68
C LEU A 72 14.54 -8.64 3.11
N THR A 73 14.84 -8.54 1.83
CA THR A 73 14.85 -7.26 1.10
C THR A 73 13.76 -7.25 0.03
N CYS A 74 13.10 -6.10 -0.18
CA CYS A 74 12.14 -5.86 -1.25
C CYS A 74 11.02 -6.91 -1.33
N VAL A 75 10.11 -6.88 -0.39
CA VAL A 75 9.05 -7.89 -0.21
C VAL A 75 7.77 -7.52 -0.99
N GLN A 76 7.12 -8.53 -1.57
CA GLN A 76 5.75 -8.42 -2.05
C GLN A 76 4.79 -9.10 -1.09
N HIS A 77 3.76 -8.36 -0.66
CA HIS A 77 2.74 -8.88 0.26
C HIS A 77 1.69 -9.70 -0.49
N PRO A 78 1.49 -10.98 -0.14
CA PRO A 78 0.39 -11.78 -0.66
C PRO A 78 -0.90 -11.41 0.08
N LEU A 79 -1.43 -10.22 -0.22
CA LEU A 79 -2.55 -9.65 0.52
C LEU A 79 -3.80 -10.54 0.49
N ASP A 80 -4.01 -11.28 -0.60
CA ASP A 80 -5.08 -12.29 -0.69
C ASP A 80 -5.01 -13.33 0.44
N ARG A 81 -3.81 -13.82 0.73
CA ARG A 81 -3.59 -14.79 1.83
C ARG A 81 -3.73 -14.14 3.20
N ILE A 82 -3.15 -12.95 3.37
CA ILE A 82 -3.21 -12.16 4.60
C ILE A 82 -4.68 -11.88 4.97
N LEU A 83 -5.49 -11.48 4.01
CA LEU A 83 -6.89 -11.16 4.24
C LEU A 83 -7.76 -12.41 4.48
N THR A 84 -7.41 -13.55 3.85
CA THR A 84 -8.18 -14.80 3.97
C THR A 84 -7.89 -15.55 5.27
N TYR A 85 -6.64 -15.56 5.71
CA TYR A 85 -6.21 -16.38 6.86
C TYR A 85 -5.85 -15.57 8.09
N GLY A 86 -5.68 -14.26 7.94
CA GLY A 86 -5.03 -13.44 8.95
C GLY A 86 -3.51 -13.64 8.95
N PHE A 87 -2.84 -13.03 9.90
CA PHE A 87 -1.40 -13.20 10.13
C PHE A 87 -1.03 -12.94 11.58
N SER A 88 0.13 -13.43 11.99
CA SER A 88 0.73 -13.14 13.29
C SER A 88 2.02 -12.37 13.10
N ALA A 89 2.16 -11.31 13.89
CA ALA A 89 3.37 -10.47 13.95
C ALA A 89 4.23 -10.75 15.19
N GLY A 90 4.03 -11.89 15.85
CA GLY A 90 4.73 -12.24 17.08
C GLY A 90 4.11 -11.68 18.37
N HIS A 91 3.25 -10.68 18.28
CA HIS A 91 2.58 -10.03 19.42
C HIS A 91 1.05 -10.13 19.39
N GLY A 92 0.51 -11.08 18.63
CA GLY A 92 -0.91 -11.32 18.48
C GLY A 92 -1.27 -11.81 17.09
N GLU A 93 -2.49 -12.29 16.93
CA GLU A 93 -3.01 -12.79 15.67
C GLU A 93 -4.07 -11.86 15.11
N SER A 94 -3.92 -11.47 13.86
CA SER A 94 -4.96 -10.79 13.10
C SER A 94 -5.98 -11.80 12.58
N ARG A 95 -7.27 -11.52 12.77
CA ARG A 95 -8.34 -12.35 12.22
C ARG A 95 -8.52 -12.08 10.73
N PRO A 96 -9.07 -13.06 9.98
CA PRO A 96 -9.50 -12.86 8.59
C PRO A 96 -10.39 -11.63 8.43
N ALA A 97 -10.21 -10.91 7.34
CA ALA A 97 -11.08 -9.79 6.99
C ALA A 97 -12.44 -10.29 6.53
N LYS A 98 -13.50 -9.52 6.83
CA LYS A 98 -14.86 -9.77 6.32
C LYS A 98 -15.35 -8.62 5.45
N ARG A 99 -15.03 -7.38 5.81
CA ARG A 99 -15.46 -6.13 5.18
C ARG A 99 -14.28 -5.38 4.57
N ILE A 100 -14.57 -4.49 3.64
CA ILE A 100 -13.55 -3.68 2.97
C ILE A 100 -12.75 -2.81 3.94
N GLU A 101 -13.39 -2.27 4.97
CA GLU A 101 -12.73 -1.46 5.99
C GLU A 101 -11.64 -2.26 6.73
N THR A 102 -12.02 -3.44 7.25
CA THR A 102 -11.09 -4.33 7.94
C THR A 102 -10.01 -4.84 6.99
N ALA A 103 -10.34 -5.19 5.74
CA ALA A 103 -9.39 -5.63 4.74
C ALA A 103 -8.35 -4.54 4.44
N SER A 104 -8.79 -3.30 4.30
CA SER A 104 -7.92 -2.15 4.06
C SER A 104 -6.99 -1.89 5.26
N ILE A 105 -7.51 -1.91 6.48
CA ILE A 105 -6.71 -1.75 7.71
C ILE A 105 -5.67 -2.86 7.83
N LEU A 106 -6.04 -4.13 7.61
CA LEU A 106 -5.09 -5.24 7.64
C LEU A 106 -3.99 -5.12 6.59
N GLY A 107 -4.31 -4.58 5.40
CA GLY A 107 -3.32 -4.24 4.39
C GLY A 107 -2.29 -3.23 4.90
N CYS A 108 -2.73 -2.17 5.56
CA CYS A 108 -1.85 -1.17 6.17
C CYS A 108 -0.99 -1.80 7.29
N ILE A 109 -1.62 -2.53 8.22
CA ILE A 109 -0.91 -3.18 9.33
C ILE A 109 0.15 -4.16 8.81
N SER A 110 -0.12 -4.88 7.72
CA SER A 110 0.85 -5.81 7.15
C SER A 110 2.11 -5.11 6.64
N LEU A 111 1.96 -3.93 6.03
CA LEU A 111 3.09 -3.10 5.59
C LEU A 111 3.89 -2.56 6.79
N GLU A 112 3.20 -2.02 7.79
CA GLU A 112 3.84 -1.45 8.98
C GLU A 112 4.57 -2.51 9.82
N THR A 113 3.98 -3.69 9.96
CA THR A 113 4.58 -4.79 10.72
C THR A 113 5.82 -5.35 10.02
N ALA A 114 5.73 -5.56 8.71
CA ALA A 114 6.85 -6.09 7.93
C ALA A 114 8.08 -5.18 7.96
N GLN A 115 7.92 -3.89 8.18
CA GLN A 115 9.02 -2.94 8.27
C GLN A 115 10.05 -3.32 9.35
N ASN A 116 9.62 -3.97 10.44
CA ASN A 116 10.52 -4.42 11.50
C ASN A 116 11.25 -5.73 11.17
N GLU A 117 10.77 -6.47 10.18
CA GLU A 117 11.27 -7.81 9.82
C GLU A 117 12.08 -7.83 8.52
N MET A 118 12.11 -6.70 7.82
CA MET A 118 12.73 -6.59 6.51
C MET A 118 13.39 -5.22 6.31
N HIS A 119 14.14 -5.09 5.22
CA HIS A 119 14.66 -3.80 4.76
C HIS A 119 14.32 -3.58 3.27
N GLY A 120 14.41 -2.32 2.80
CA GLY A 120 14.08 -1.96 1.43
C GLY A 120 12.58 -1.74 1.20
N GLY A 121 12.14 -1.90 -0.06
CA GLY A 121 10.79 -1.59 -0.49
C GLY A 121 9.77 -2.70 -0.28
N GLN A 122 8.54 -2.32 -0.07
CA GLN A 122 7.40 -3.23 0.07
C GLN A 122 6.38 -2.98 -1.03
N ALA A 123 5.69 -4.01 -1.51
CA ALA A 123 4.71 -3.87 -2.56
C ALA A 123 3.46 -4.71 -2.35
N ILE A 124 2.30 -4.18 -2.73
CA ILE A 124 1.07 -4.96 -2.90
C ILE A 124 0.80 -5.07 -4.41
N PRO A 125 1.02 -6.26 -5.03
CA PRO A 125 1.11 -6.38 -6.48
C PRO A 125 -0.22 -6.35 -7.25
N ALA A 126 -1.36 -6.59 -6.60
CA ALA A 126 -2.68 -6.66 -7.24
C ALA A 126 -3.78 -6.14 -6.31
N PHE A 127 -3.61 -4.89 -5.89
CA PHE A 127 -4.40 -4.25 -4.85
C PHE A 127 -5.90 -4.22 -5.14
N ASP A 128 -6.29 -3.90 -6.37
CA ASP A 128 -7.67 -3.87 -6.84
C ASP A 128 -8.34 -5.26 -6.77
N PHE A 129 -7.64 -6.31 -7.23
CA PHE A 129 -8.15 -7.68 -7.17
C PHE A 129 -8.29 -8.21 -5.75
N TYR A 130 -7.32 -7.91 -4.89
CA TYR A 130 -7.29 -8.45 -3.54
C TYR A 130 -8.40 -7.87 -2.66
N LEU A 131 -8.76 -6.61 -2.88
CA LEU A 131 -9.79 -5.92 -2.11
C LEU A 131 -11.21 -6.04 -2.69
N ALA A 132 -11.35 -6.34 -3.99
CA ALA A 132 -12.65 -6.40 -4.66
C ALA A 132 -13.68 -7.31 -3.96
N PRO A 133 -13.34 -8.53 -3.50
CA PRO A 133 -14.29 -9.39 -2.79
C PRO A 133 -14.85 -8.76 -1.51
N TYR A 134 -14.05 -7.98 -0.80
CA TYR A 134 -14.43 -7.34 0.45
C TYR A 134 -15.35 -6.13 0.23
N VAL A 135 -15.23 -5.46 -0.92
CA VAL A 135 -16.21 -4.45 -1.35
C VAL A 135 -17.57 -5.11 -1.55
N ARG A 136 -17.60 -6.26 -2.23
CA ARG A 136 -18.84 -7.02 -2.43
C ARG A 136 -19.45 -7.47 -1.10
N ASN A 137 -18.65 -8.01 -0.20
CA ASN A 137 -19.11 -8.45 1.11
C ASN A 137 -19.70 -7.30 1.93
N SER A 138 -19.05 -6.14 1.90
CA SER A 138 -19.55 -4.93 2.59
C SER A 138 -20.87 -4.46 2.01
N PHE A 139 -21.02 -4.47 0.68
CA PHE A 139 -22.30 -4.14 0.04
C PHE A 139 -23.42 -5.08 0.48
N ILE A 140 -23.18 -6.40 0.43
CA ILE A 140 -24.18 -7.41 0.86
C ILE A 140 -24.57 -7.20 2.32
N GLU A 141 -23.62 -6.90 3.18
CA GLU A 141 -23.89 -6.67 4.59
C GLU A 141 -24.72 -5.41 4.83
N GLU A 142 -24.44 -4.32 4.11
CA GLU A 142 -25.27 -3.12 4.18
C GLU A 142 -26.69 -3.36 3.67
N VAL A 143 -26.88 -4.19 2.63
CA VAL A 143 -28.21 -4.60 2.19
C VAL A 143 -28.93 -5.41 3.27
N LYS A 144 -28.24 -6.37 3.92
CA LYS A 144 -28.81 -7.15 5.05
C LYS A 144 -29.22 -6.27 6.24
N ASN A 145 -28.40 -5.28 6.57
CA ASN A 145 -28.77 -4.33 7.62
C ASN A 145 -30.08 -3.57 7.28
N LEU A 146 -30.28 -3.25 6.00
CA LEU A 146 -31.51 -2.62 5.54
C LEU A 146 -32.71 -3.60 5.49
N GLU A 147 -32.48 -4.89 5.20
CA GLU A 147 -33.50 -5.95 5.34
C GLU A 147 -34.03 -6.02 6.79
N GLU A 148 -33.11 -6.06 7.75
CA GLU A 148 -33.46 -6.11 9.17
C GLU A 148 -34.23 -4.86 9.62
N LEU A 149 -33.82 -3.68 9.15
CA LEU A 149 -34.46 -2.43 9.50
C LEU A 149 -35.86 -2.27 8.92
N ASN A 150 -36.07 -2.72 7.69
CA ASN A 150 -37.32 -2.55 6.96
C ASN A 150 -38.28 -3.73 7.13
N GLY A 151 -37.78 -4.89 7.56
CA GLY A 151 -38.56 -6.13 7.63
C GLY A 151 -38.90 -6.71 6.26
N GLU A 152 -38.15 -6.39 5.22
CA GLU A 152 -38.35 -6.82 3.83
C GLU A 152 -37.13 -7.61 3.33
N ASP A 153 -37.35 -8.54 2.38
CA ASP A 153 -36.30 -9.35 1.77
C ASP A 153 -35.72 -8.65 0.54
N TYR A 154 -34.44 -8.30 0.58
CA TYR A 154 -33.67 -7.72 -0.52
C TYR A 154 -32.58 -8.64 -1.02
N SER A 155 -32.61 -9.94 -0.74
CA SER A 155 -31.56 -10.90 -1.10
C SER A 155 -31.28 -10.99 -2.61
N HIS A 156 -32.27 -10.67 -3.44
CA HIS A 156 -32.10 -10.58 -4.89
C HIS A 156 -31.13 -9.46 -5.33
N LEU A 157 -30.86 -8.46 -4.46
CA LEU A 157 -29.92 -7.38 -4.71
C LEU A 157 -28.45 -7.78 -4.48
N TYR A 158 -28.17 -8.89 -3.80
CA TYR A 158 -26.79 -9.30 -3.44
C TYR A 158 -25.87 -9.49 -4.65
N ARG A 159 -26.43 -9.78 -5.82
CA ARG A 159 -25.71 -9.95 -7.08
C ARG A 159 -25.74 -8.74 -8.00
N LYS A 160 -26.40 -7.66 -7.58
CA LYS A 160 -26.53 -6.45 -8.39
C LYS A 160 -25.14 -5.83 -8.65
N GLU A 161 -24.88 -5.42 -9.87
CA GLU A 161 -23.63 -4.72 -10.19
C GLU A 161 -23.59 -3.33 -9.52
N LEU A 162 -22.43 -2.99 -8.97
CA LEU A 162 -22.24 -1.70 -8.29
C LEU A 162 -21.99 -0.53 -9.26
N THR A 163 -21.73 -0.82 -10.54
CA THR A 163 -21.25 0.15 -11.53
C THR A 163 -22.20 1.30 -11.76
N ASP A 164 -23.50 1.01 -11.80
CA ASP A 164 -24.52 1.98 -12.18
C ASP A 164 -24.92 2.91 -11.03
N TYR A 165 -24.50 2.58 -9.80
CA TYR A 165 -24.95 3.24 -8.58
C TYR A 165 -23.87 4.00 -7.83
N LEU A 166 -22.65 4.04 -8.36
CA LEU A 166 -21.52 4.64 -7.66
C LEU A 166 -21.71 6.14 -7.39
N GLN A 167 -21.89 6.49 -6.13
CA GLN A 167 -21.96 7.87 -5.62
C GLN A 167 -23.06 8.75 -6.29
N GLN A 168 -24.24 8.22 -6.51
CA GLN A 168 -25.38 9.03 -6.90
C GLN A 168 -26.06 9.67 -5.67
N PRO A 169 -26.68 10.84 -5.83
CA PRO A 169 -27.53 11.42 -4.77
C PRO A 169 -28.72 10.51 -4.48
N LEU A 170 -29.20 10.52 -3.24
CA LEU A 170 -30.40 9.77 -2.84
C LEU A 170 -31.70 10.46 -3.25
N ASP A 171 -31.62 11.73 -3.63
CA ASP A 171 -32.78 12.54 -3.98
C ASP A 171 -33.41 12.06 -5.28
N GLY A 172 -34.73 11.90 -5.28
CA GLY A 172 -35.50 11.44 -6.44
C GLY A 172 -35.53 9.92 -6.65
N LEU A 173 -34.80 9.12 -5.85
CA LEU A 173 -34.86 7.66 -5.89
C LEU A 173 -36.00 7.12 -5.02
N THR A 174 -36.63 6.06 -5.47
CA THR A 174 -37.72 5.37 -4.76
C THR A 174 -37.46 3.86 -4.65
N GLY A 175 -38.09 3.23 -3.63
CA GLY A 175 -38.03 1.78 -3.48
C GLY A 175 -36.61 1.20 -3.46
N GLU A 176 -36.41 0.11 -4.19
CA GLU A 176 -35.13 -0.63 -4.28
C GLU A 176 -33.95 0.24 -4.72
N GLN A 177 -34.15 1.23 -5.59
CA GLN A 177 -33.08 2.12 -6.04
C GLN A 177 -32.47 2.88 -4.86
N ARG A 178 -33.30 3.29 -3.90
CA ARG A 178 -32.84 4.00 -2.67
C ARG A 178 -32.07 3.05 -1.77
N ILE A 179 -32.53 1.81 -1.63
CA ILE A 179 -31.84 0.76 -0.86
C ILE A 179 -30.44 0.50 -1.43
N ILE A 180 -30.37 0.21 -2.74
CA ILE A 180 -29.10 -0.04 -3.42
C ILE A 180 -28.15 1.17 -3.27
N GLN A 181 -28.65 2.38 -3.51
CA GLN A 181 -27.82 3.57 -3.46
C GLN A 181 -27.30 3.85 -2.05
N HIS A 182 -28.11 3.60 -1.02
CA HIS A 182 -27.68 3.73 0.38
C HIS A 182 -26.55 2.73 0.69
N ALA A 183 -26.74 1.46 0.35
CA ALA A 183 -25.74 0.41 0.56
C ALA A 183 -24.43 0.70 -0.20
N VAL A 184 -24.52 1.18 -1.44
CA VAL A 184 -23.35 1.59 -2.24
C VAL A 184 -22.62 2.77 -1.59
N ASN A 185 -23.33 3.81 -1.17
CA ASN A 185 -22.72 4.99 -0.56
C ASN A 185 -21.99 4.63 0.75
N LYS A 186 -22.57 3.76 1.58
CA LYS A 186 -21.92 3.23 2.79
C LYS A 186 -20.67 2.43 2.47
N THR A 187 -20.75 1.52 1.49
CA THR A 187 -19.60 0.71 1.05
C THR A 187 -18.47 1.58 0.49
N VAL A 188 -18.80 2.57 -0.32
CA VAL A 188 -17.81 3.53 -0.87
C VAL A 188 -17.14 4.33 0.25
N ALA A 189 -17.90 4.80 1.22
CA ALA A 189 -17.35 5.51 2.36
C ALA A 189 -16.36 4.65 3.16
N ALA A 190 -16.68 3.36 3.35
CA ALA A 190 -15.80 2.39 4.01
C ALA A 190 -14.50 2.11 3.21
N CYS A 191 -14.53 2.15 1.88
CA CYS A 191 -13.33 1.99 1.04
C CYS A 191 -12.31 3.11 1.24
N ILE A 192 -12.77 4.33 1.52
CA ILE A 192 -11.91 5.52 1.58
C ILE A 192 -11.22 5.66 2.93
N SER A 193 -11.93 5.33 4.01
CA SER A 193 -11.54 5.69 5.38
C SER A 193 -10.14 5.22 5.78
N PRO A 194 -9.75 3.95 5.58
CA PRO A 194 -8.45 3.46 6.02
C PRO A 194 -7.27 4.06 5.26
N TRP A 195 -7.45 4.32 3.95
CA TRP A 195 -6.38 4.84 3.09
C TRP A 195 -6.15 6.35 3.25
N LYS A 196 -7.05 7.06 3.88
CA LYS A 196 -6.81 8.43 4.35
C LYS A 196 -5.92 8.46 5.60
N LEU A 197 -5.96 7.42 6.40
CA LEU A 197 -5.19 7.32 7.64
C LEU A 197 -3.76 6.81 7.39
N HIS A 198 -3.55 5.92 6.41
CA HIS A 198 -2.24 5.34 6.14
C HIS A 198 -1.16 6.38 5.82
N PRO A 199 -1.36 7.34 4.89
CA PRO A 199 -0.37 8.38 4.65
C PRO A 199 -0.15 9.31 5.86
N GLN A 200 -1.16 9.50 6.70
CA GLN A 200 -1.00 10.25 7.97
C GLN A 200 -0.11 9.49 8.94
N HIS A 201 -0.24 8.16 9.02
CA HIS A 201 0.64 7.31 9.83
C HIS A 201 2.08 7.28 9.29
N GLU A 202 2.28 7.28 7.97
CA GLU A 202 3.62 7.41 7.38
C GLU A 202 4.24 8.77 7.67
N HIS A 203 3.46 9.84 7.59
CA HIS A 203 3.92 11.19 7.96
C HIS A 203 4.22 11.29 9.45
N ASP A 204 3.41 10.64 10.30
CA ASP A 204 3.62 10.56 11.74
C ASP A 204 4.80 9.65 12.11
N THR A 205 5.10 8.59 11.34
CA THR A 205 6.30 7.76 11.54
C THR A 205 7.57 8.49 11.15
N LEU A 206 7.54 9.31 10.10
CA LEU A 206 8.62 10.26 9.79
C LEU A 206 8.78 11.28 10.92
N ALA A 207 7.68 11.80 11.49
CA ALA A 207 7.70 12.67 12.65
C ALA A 207 8.13 11.96 13.94
N ARG A 208 7.85 10.67 14.08
CA ARG A 208 8.22 9.80 15.21
C ARG A 208 9.61 9.17 15.11
N ARG A 209 10.40 9.54 14.09
CA ARG A 209 11.82 9.15 13.94
C ARG A 209 12.06 7.66 13.63
N GLN A 210 11.10 6.97 13.04
CA GLN A 210 11.33 5.66 12.43
C GLN A 210 11.48 5.82 10.90
N PRO A 211 12.28 4.95 10.23
CA PRO A 211 12.35 4.97 8.77
C PRO A 211 10.94 4.80 8.19
N GLY A 212 10.58 5.65 7.24
CA GLY A 212 9.28 5.55 6.56
C GLY A 212 9.15 4.23 5.81
N VAL A 213 7.92 3.71 5.70
CA VAL A 213 7.64 2.48 4.93
C VAL A 213 7.73 2.81 3.45
N PHE A 214 8.81 2.39 2.77
CA PHE A 214 8.90 2.49 1.31
C PHE A 214 7.94 1.51 0.66
N SER A 215 6.71 1.93 0.46
CA SER A 215 5.64 1.07 -0.02
C SER A 215 5.17 1.43 -1.42
N SER A 216 4.69 0.44 -2.16
CA SER A 216 4.01 0.62 -3.44
C SER A 216 2.75 -0.24 -3.55
N ILE A 217 1.77 0.26 -4.27
CA ILE A 217 0.54 -0.48 -4.59
C ILE A 217 0.34 -0.52 -6.09
N ASN A 218 0.13 -1.72 -6.63
CA ASN A 218 -0.06 -1.93 -8.05
C ASN A 218 -1.52 -2.28 -8.33
N TYR A 219 -2.12 -1.63 -9.31
CA TYR A 219 -3.53 -1.79 -9.67
C TYR A 219 -3.79 -1.47 -11.14
N GLY A 220 -5.02 -1.58 -11.61
CA GLY A 220 -5.45 -1.13 -12.94
C GLY A 220 -5.83 -2.23 -13.91
N THR A 221 -5.82 -3.51 -13.49
CA THR A 221 -6.16 -4.63 -14.35
C THR A 221 -7.44 -5.36 -13.96
N ASP A 222 -8.02 -5.07 -12.82
CA ASP A 222 -9.34 -5.56 -12.44
C ASP A 222 -10.44 -4.81 -13.23
N THR A 223 -11.34 -5.57 -13.85
CA THR A 223 -12.46 -5.06 -14.64
C THR A 223 -13.78 -5.08 -13.87
N SER A 224 -13.81 -5.65 -12.68
CA SER A 224 -15.01 -5.68 -11.83
C SER A 224 -15.43 -4.28 -11.38
N ALA A 225 -16.70 -4.12 -11.07
CA ALA A 225 -17.22 -2.87 -10.52
C ALA A 225 -16.57 -2.54 -9.17
N GLU A 226 -16.29 -3.56 -8.38
CA GLU A 226 -15.66 -3.50 -7.08
C GLU A 226 -14.21 -3.02 -7.17
N GLY A 227 -13.39 -3.63 -8.04
CA GLY A 227 -12.00 -3.21 -8.27
C GLY A 227 -11.91 -1.78 -8.79
N ARG A 228 -12.81 -1.40 -9.71
CA ARG A 228 -12.89 -0.01 -10.19
C ARG A 228 -13.31 0.97 -9.11
N CYS A 229 -14.18 0.54 -8.18
CA CYS A 229 -14.53 1.35 -7.01
C CYS A 229 -13.29 1.64 -6.15
N ILE A 230 -12.49 0.61 -5.84
CA ILE A 230 -11.25 0.74 -5.08
C ILE A 230 -10.30 1.71 -5.77
N ILE A 231 -10.02 1.52 -7.05
CA ILE A 231 -9.12 2.37 -7.83
C ILE A 231 -9.57 3.82 -7.78
N ARG A 232 -10.85 4.06 -8.02
CA ARG A 232 -11.41 5.43 -8.03
C ARG A 232 -11.28 6.10 -6.68
N GLU A 233 -11.62 5.40 -5.61
CA GLU A 233 -11.59 5.98 -4.27
C GLU A 233 -10.15 6.17 -3.77
N LEU A 234 -9.23 5.25 -4.12
CA LEU A 234 -7.81 5.42 -3.89
C LEU A 234 -7.27 6.70 -4.56
N LEU A 235 -7.55 6.88 -5.85
CA LEU A 235 -7.11 8.07 -6.60
C LEU A 235 -7.72 9.36 -6.05
N LYS A 236 -8.99 9.34 -5.64
CA LYS A 236 -9.62 10.49 -4.97
C LYS A 236 -8.94 10.81 -3.65
N SER A 237 -8.66 9.81 -2.83
CA SER A 237 -7.97 9.98 -1.56
C SER A 237 -6.57 10.58 -1.77
N THR A 238 -5.83 10.07 -2.74
CA THR A 238 -4.50 10.61 -3.09
C THR A 238 -4.57 12.05 -3.57
N TYR A 239 -5.56 12.38 -4.40
CA TYR A 239 -5.76 13.75 -4.89
C TYR A 239 -6.16 14.73 -3.76
N GLN A 240 -6.93 14.27 -2.78
CA GLN A 240 -7.29 15.07 -1.61
C GLN A 240 -6.09 15.36 -0.70
N GLY A 241 -5.07 14.51 -0.76
CA GLY A 241 -3.89 14.63 0.09
C GLY A 241 -4.13 14.25 1.55
N VAL A 242 -3.13 14.50 2.37
CA VAL A 242 -3.12 14.26 3.81
C VAL A 242 -3.12 15.60 4.57
N GLY A 243 -3.58 15.57 5.81
CA GLY A 243 -3.56 16.75 6.67
C GLY A 243 -4.24 17.96 6.03
N ASN A 244 -3.47 18.97 5.67
CA ASN A 244 -3.94 20.20 5.03
C ASN A 244 -3.99 20.12 3.49
N GLY A 245 -3.96 18.94 2.91
CA GLY A 245 -3.91 18.73 1.46
C GLY A 245 -2.50 18.48 0.94
N GLU A 246 -1.54 18.18 1.82
CA GLU A 246 -0.19 17.81 1.42
C GLU A 246 -0.21 16.49 0.69
N THR A 247 0.70 16.37 -0.26
CA THR A 247 0.85 15.17 -1.06
C THR A 247 1.57 14.07 -0.28
N ALA A 248 0.95 12.91 -0.13
CA ALA A 248 1.61 11.72 0.41
C ALA A 248 2.70 11.22 -0.56
N ILE A 249 3.90 10.93 -0.03
CA ILE A 249 4.99 10.36 -0.82
C ILE A 249 4.75 8.87 -1.05
N PHE A 250 4.29 8.16 -0.02
CA PHE A 250 3.99 6.74 -0.06
C PHE A 250 2.50 6.49 0.25
N PRO A 251 1.93 5.38 -0.21
CA PRO A 251 2.51 4.39 -1.14
C PRO A 251 2.65 4.93 -2.57
N ILE A 252 3.75 4.58 -3.24
CA ILE A 252 3.91 4.83 -4.68
C ILE A 252 2.83 4.06 -5.41
N GLN A 253 2.11 4.73 -6.30
CA GLN A 253 1.00 4.13 -7.05
C GLN A 253 1.44 3.73 -8.45
N ILE A 254 1.34 2.44 -8.75
CA ILE A 254 1.74 1.86 -10.03
C ILE A 254 0.50 1.41 -10.80
N TRP A 255 0.14 2.17 -11.82
CA TRP A 255 -0.94 1.83 -12.74
C TRP A 255 -0.49 0.83 -13.79
N LYS A 256 -1.03 -0.38 -13.75
CA LYS A 256 -0.78 -1.42 -14.77
C LYS A 256 -1.65 -1.20 -16.01
N LYS A 257 -1.02 -0.94 -17.13
CA LYS A 257 -1.71 -0.87 -18.44
C LYS A 257 -1.68 -2.23 -19.14
N LYS A 258 -2.87 -2.77 -19.41
CA LYS A 258 -3.04 -4.00 -20.19
C LYS A 258 -3.92 -3.73 -21.40
N ARG A 259 -3.45 -4.14 -22.59
CA ARG A 259 -4.21 -4.01 -23.84
C ARG A 259 -5.53 -4.76 -23.73
N GLY A 260 -6.64 -4.13 -24.15
CA GLY A 260 -7.99 -4.70 -24.08
C GLY A 260 -8.65 -4.62 -22.70
N VAL A 261 -7.92 -4.17 -21.66
CA VAL A 261 -8.45 -4.00 -20.29
C VAL A 261 -8.46 -2.54 -19.89
N SER A 262 -7.31 -1.88 -19.90
CA SER A 262 -7.16 -0.49 -19.42
C SER A 262 -6.52 0.46 -20.44
N TYR A 263 -6.23 0.01 -21.66
CA TYR A 263 -5.45 0.78 -22.63
C TYR A 263 -6.21 1.19 -23.90
N LEU A 264 -7.29 0.52 -24.27
CA LEU A 264 -8.06 0.87 -25.48
C LEU A 264 -9.35 1.61 -25.14
N PRO A 265 -9.82 2.53 -26.01
CA PRO A 265 -11.15 3.13 -25.89
C PRO A 265 -12.24 2.05 -25.80
N LYS A 266 -13.26 2.29 -24.98
CA LYS A 266 -14.38 1.37 -24.73
C LYS A 266 -14.05 0.08 -23.94
N THR A 267 -12.87 -0.01 -23.31
CA THR A 267 -12.60 -1.10 -22.35
C THR A 267 -13.29 -0.82 -21.02
N ALA A 268 -13.56 -1.86 -20.24
CA ALA A 268 -14.27 -1.77 -18.95
C ALA A 268 -13.65 -0.76 -17.96
N THR A 269 -12.34 -0.50 -18.08
CA THR A 269 -11.59 0.41 -17.20
C THR A 269 -11.27 1.77 -17.84
N THR A 270 -11.81 2.08 -19.02
CA THR A 270 -11.48 3.31 -19.77
C THR A 270 -11.83 4.58 -18.98
N THR A 271 -12.92 4.57 -18.24
CA THR A 271 -13.30 5.69 -17.35
C THR A 271 -12.25 5.94 -16.26
N SER A 272 -11.58 4.88 -15.79
CA SER A 272 -10.52 5.00 -14.79
C SER A 272 -9.18 5.47 -15.36
N THR A 273 -8.93 5.28 -16.68
CA THR A 273 -7.67 5.75 -17.30
C THR A 273 -7.51 7.26 -17.35
N ASN A 274 -8.60 8.01 -17.27
CA ASN A 274 -8.55 9.46 -17.20
C ASN A 274 -8.30 10.00 -15.77
N LEU A 275 -8.54 9.19 -14.73
CA LEU A 275 -8.31 9.57 -13.34
C LEU A 275 -6.82 9.64 -12.96
N PRO A 276 -5.96 8.67 -13.37
CA PRO A 276 -4.53 8.74 -13.07
C PRO A 276 -3.84 10.00 -13.62
N ALA A 277 -4.28 10.48 -14.78
CA ALA A 277 -3.76 11.72 -15.37
C ALA A 277 -4.07 12.98 -14.52
N ARG A 278 -5.06 12.90 -13.65
CA ARG A 278 -5.44 13.97 -12.72
C ARG A 278 -4.80 13.82 -11.34
N SER A 279 -4.21 12.67 -11.04
CA SER A 279 -3.50 12.43 -9.78
C SER A 279 -2.02 12.77 -9.96
N PRO A 280 -1.44 13.67 -9.16
CA PRO A 280 -0.03 14.08 -9.30
C PRO A 280 0.97 12.96 -9.03
N HIS A 281 0.53 11.80 -8.49
CA HIS A 281 1.40 10.70 -8.06
C HIS A 281 1.20 9.38 -8.80
N ALA A 282 0.32 9.34 -9.81
CA ALA A 282 0.14 8.13 -10.59
C ALA A 282 1.32 7.92 -11.54
N VAL A 283 2.21 7.00 -11.21
CA VAL A 283 3.31 6.59 -12.08
C VAL A 283 2.83 5.55 -13.06
N SER A 284 2.93 5.85 -14.35
CA SER A 284 2.63 4.90 -15.42
C SER A 284 3.84 4.00 -15.67
N SER A 285 3.79 2.73 -15.26
CA SER A 285 4.77 1.75 -15.74
C SER A 285 4.38 1.29 -17.15
N ARG A 286 5.28 1.42 -18.10
CA ARG A 286 5.15 0.74 -19.39
C ARG A 286 5.54 -0.72 -19.17
N THR A 287 4.61 -1.63 -19.32
CA THR A 287 4.96 -3.03 -19.57
C THR A 287 5.15 -3.20 -21.07
N SER A 288 6.33 -3.61 -21.46
CA SER A 288 6.69 -4.08 -22.80
C SER A 288 5.84 -5.30 -23.19
#